data_b0ee371f76e9adc7e1b74e9429a4b3f7
#
_entry.id   b0ee371f76e9adc7e1b74e9429a4b3f7
#
_cell.length_a   1.000
_cell.length_b   1.000
_cell.length_c   1.000
_cell.angle_alpha   90.00
_cell.angle_beta   90.00
_cell.angle_gamma   90.00
#
_symmetry.space_group_name_H-M   'P 1'
#
loop_
_entity.id
_entity.type
_entity.pdbx_description
1 polymer ?
#
loop_
_entity_poly.entity_id
_entity_poly.type
_entity_poly.pdbx_seq_one_letter_code
_entity_poly.pdbx_strand_id
1 'polypeptide(L)'
;MASTLMEAAPSSRRPGRGLLRTAGALVGGLGLAGVAAGGAALAWGSVERTMPVLRRYEVPVRARVPEVTILQIADLHLFAGQEFLLRFLSDVASSERFDMVVATGDNFGSTQALDMVMDAYRPFLSHPGAFVPRSNRYYSPIPKRGRR
;
A
#
# COMPACT_ATOMS: atom_id res chain seq x y z
N MET A 1 3.37 50.52 -78.56
CA MET A 1 3.81 49.17 -78.14
C MET A 1 3.89 49.17 -76.62
N ALA A 2 2.87 48.66 -75.97
CA ALA A 2 2.79 48.58 -74.53
C ALA A 2 2.87 47.10 -74.08
N SER A 3 3.97 46.70 -73.46
CA SER A 3 4.14 45.34 -72.93
C SER A 3 3.58 45.33 -71.50
N THR A 4 2.50 44.60 -71.32
CA THR A 4 1.87 44.31 -70.05
C THR A 4 2.64 43.21 -69.34
N LEU A 5 3.34 43.55 -68.26
CA LEU A 5 3.92 42.58 -67.28
C LEU A 5 2.80 42.00 -66.39
N MET A 6 2.50 40.74 -66.56
CA MET A 6 1.55 40.01 -65.74
C MET A 6 2.29 39.51 -64.51
N GLU A 7 2.05 40.18 -63.37
CA GLU A 7 2.59 39.83 -62.07
C GLU A 7 1.85 38.62 -61.49
N ALA A 8 2.55 37.52 -61.28
CA ALA A 8 2.00 36.30 -60.70
C ALA A 8 1.89 36.46 -59.17
N ALA A 9 0.67 36.39 -58.66
CA ALA A 9 0.40 36.41 -57.22
C ALA A 9 0.99 35.18 -56.52
N PRO A 10 1.59 35.33 -55.32
CA PRO A 10 2.11 34.19 -54.55
C PRO A 10 0.96 33.31 -54.05
N SER A 11 0.99 32.04 -54.39
CA SER A 11 0.07 31.02 -53.86
C SER A 11 0.30 30.81 -52.37
N SER A 12 -0.58 31.31 -51.52
CA SER A 12 -0.60 31.02 -50.07
C SER A 12 -0.94 29.53 -49.86
N ARG A 13 0.08 28.72 -49.70
CA ARG A 13 -0.10 27.33 -49.21
C ARG A 13 -0.56 27.40 -47.78
N ARG A 14 -1.85 27.18 -47.54
CA ARG A 14 -2.39 26.97 -46.17
C ARG A 14 -1.74 25.71 -45.58
N PRO A 15 -1.13 25.79 -44.37
CA PRO A 15 -0.57 24.61 -43.74
C PRO A 15 -1.67 23.56 -43.54
N GLY A 16 -1.38 22.35 -44.05
CA GLY A 16 -2.39 21.33 -44.24
C GLY A 16 -3.06 20.86 -42.95
N ARG A 17 -4.37 20.72 -43.05
CA ARG A 17 -5.26 20.10 -42.02
C ARG A 17 -4.77 18.73 -41.51
N GLY A 18 -3.82 18.11 -42.21
CA GLY A 18 -3.19 16.84 -41.80
C GLY A 18 -2.30 16.96 -40.56
N LEU A 19 -1.50 18.03 -40.43
CA LEU A 19 -0.58 18.19 -39.29
C LEU A 19 -1.30 18.40 -37.97
N LEU A 20 -2.43 19.11 -37.96
CA LEU A 20 -3.25 19.33 -36.78
C LEU A 20 -3.99 18.05 -36.33
N ARG A 21 -4.37 17.20 -37.27
CA ARG A 21 -5.04 15.92 -36.98
C ARG A 21 -4.06 14.91 -36.41
N THR A 22 -2.83 14.84 -36.90
CA THR A 22 -1.79 13.95 -36.33
C THR A 22 -1.31 14.40 -34.97
N ALA A 23 -1.14 15.71 -34.74
CA ALA A 23 -0.79 16.25 -33.43
C ALA A 23 -1.89 15.96 -32.41
N GLY A 24 -3.16 16.14 -32.75
CA GLY A 24 -4.28 15.83 -31.86
C GLY A 24 -4.40 14.33 -31.51
N ALA A 25 -4.12 13.45 -32.50
CA ALA A 25 -4.13 12.00 -32.26
C ALA A 25 -2.98 11.56 -31.35
N LEU A 26 -1.79 12.15 -31.45
CA LEU A 26 -0.65 11.86 -30.59
C LEU A 26 -0.89 12.33 -29.15
N VAL A 27 -1.41 13.54 -28.97
CA VAL A 27 -1.73 14.05 -27.63
C VAL A 27 -2.87 13.25 -26.98
N GLY A 28 -3.90 12.88 -27.75
CA GLY A 28 -4.98 12.05 -27.26
C GLY A 28 -4.51 10.63 -26.90
N GLY A 29 -3.63 10.04 -27.72
CA GLY A 29 -3.06 8.71 -27.49
C GLY A 29 -2.17 8.67 -26.24
N LEU A 30 -1.32 9.67 -26.03
CA LEU A 30 -0.48 9.80 -24.83
C LEU A 30 -1.32 10.02 -23.58
N GLY A 31 -2.40 10.82 -23.67
CA GLY A 31 -3.33 11.03 -22.57
C GLY A 31 -4.03 9.74 -22.15
N LEU A 32 -4.57 8.97 -23.10
CA LEU A 32 -5.21 7.69 -22.84
C LEU A 32 -4.24 6.64 -22.27
N ALA A 33 -3.01 6.57 -22.80
CA ALA A 33 -1.98 5.68 -22.28
C ALA A 33 -1.59 6.04 -20.84
N GLY A 34 -1.49 7.33 -20.51
CA GLY A 34 -1.22 7.81 -19.15
C GLY A 34 -2.34 7.45 -18.17
N VAL A 35 -3.60 7.62 -18.57
CA VAL A 35 -4.76 7.24 -17.73
C VAL A 35 -4.81 5.71 -17.54
N ALA A 36 -4.57 4.93 -18.58
CA ALA A 36 -4.55 3.47 -18.50
C ALA A 36 -3.42 2.98 -17.60
N ALA A 37 -2.21 3.52 -17.73
CA ALA A 37 -1.06 3.16 -16.88
C ALA A 37 -1.30 3.57 -15.42
N GLY A 38 -1.83 4.77 -15.18
CA GLY A 38 -2.19 5.25 -13.84
C GLY A 38 -3.27 4.38 -13.19
N GLY A 39 -4.32 4.04 -13.95
CA GLY A 39 -5.37 3.13 -13.49
C GLY A 39 -4.85 1.74 -13.17
N ALA A 40 -3.99 1.18 -14.00
CA ALA A 40 -3.35 -0.12 -13.76
C ALA A 40 -2.47 -0.08 -12.51
N ALA A 41 -1.67 0.97 -12.31
CA ALA A 41 -0.84 1.13 -11.11
C ALA A 41 -1.66 1.23 -9.83
N LEU A 42 -2.77 1.99 -9.85
CA LEU A 42 -3.68 2.08 -8.70
C LEU A 42 -4.36 0.74 -8.41
N ALA A 43 -4.81 0.02 -9.46
CA ALA A 43 -5.38 -1.31 -9.30
C ALA A 43 -4.37 -2.28 -8.70
N TRP A 44 -3.13 -2.29 -9.21
CA TRP A 44 -2.06 -3.13 -8.68
C TRP A 44 -1.74 -2.81 -7.22
N GLY A 45 -1.55 -1.52 -6.86
CA GLY A 45 -1.32 -1.11 -5.47
C GLY A 45 -2.46 -1.50 -4.53
N SER A 46 -3.70 -1.53 -5.03
CA SER A 46 -4.86 -1.99 -4.26
C SER A 46 -4.82 -3.50 -3.99
N VAL A 47 -4.34 -4.30 -4.93
CA VAL A 47 -4.15 -5.75 -4.78
C VAL A 47 -2.95 -6.02 -3.86
N GLU A 48 -1.81 -5.39 -4.10
CA GLU A 48 -0.58 -5.56 -3.31
C GLU A 48 -0.82 -5.28 -1.82
N ARG A 49 -1.64 -4.29 -1.49
CA ARG A 49 -2.04 -3.97 -0.11
C ARG A 49 -2.69 -5.15 0.61
N THR A 50 -3.31 -6.09 -0.09
CA THR A 50 -3.97 -7.26 0.47
C THR A 50 -3.11 -8.52 0.49
N MET A 51 -1.82 -8.39 0.12
CA MET A 51 -0.85 -9.49 0.06
C MET A 51 0.21 -9.35 1.17
N PRO A 52 -0.10 -9.72 2.42
CA PRO A 52 0.87 -9.68 3.49
C PRO A 52 2.00 -10.69 3.22
N VAL A 53 3.23 -10.33 3.61
CA VAL A 53 4.42 -11.15 3.36
C VAL A 53 5.19 -11.36 4.65
N LEU A 54 5.51 -12.61 4.97
CA LEU A 54 6.44 -12.95 6.02
C LEU A 54 7.88 -12.75 5.52
N ARG A 55 8.64 -11.92 6.22
CA ARG A 55 10.06 -11.68 5.93
C ARG A 55 10.92 -12.33 7.01
N ARG A 56 12.01 -12.97 6.61
CA ARG A 56 12.97 -13.61 7.53
C ARG A 56 14.28 -12.88 7.47
N TYR A 57 14.85 -12.62 8.64
CA TYR A 57 16.14 -11.99 8.79
C TYR A 57 16.98 -12.77 9.81
N GLU A 58 18.23 -13.00 9.49
CA GLU A 58 19.20 -13.56 10.42
C GLU A 58 20.04 -12.43 10.99
N VAL A 59 20.09 -12.34 12.32
CA VAL A 59 20.83 -11.31 13.03
C VAL A 59 21.95 -11.99 13.84
N PRO A 60 23.19 -11.96 13.37
CA PRO A 60 24.32 -12.56 14.10
C PRO A 60 24.59 -11.76 15.38
N VAL A 61 24.53 -12.43 16.51
CA VAL A 61 24.88 -11.85 17.82
C VAL A 61 26.23 -12.38 18.28
N ARG A 62 27.06 -11.53 18.90
CA ARG A 62 28.40 -11.89 19.38
C ARG A 62 28.40 -12.64 20.72
N ALA A 63 27.23 -12.98 21.25
CA ALA A 63 27.06 -13.68 22.49
C ALA A 63 26.97 -15.19 22.25
N ARG A 64 27.48 -15.99 23.21
CA ARG A 64 27.25 -17.45 23.24
C ARG A 64 25.87 -17.73 23.82
N VAL A 65 24.85 -17.41 23.07
CA VAL A 65 23.45 -17.67 23.41
C VAL A 65 22.89 -18.70 22.43
N PRO A 66 21.92 -19.52 22.83
CA PRO A 66 21.18 -20.38 21.91
C PRO A 66 20.53 -19.53 20.81
N GLU A 67 20.35 -20.13 19.64
CA GLU A 67 19.54 -19.52 18.59
C GLU A 67 18.12 -19.31 19.09
N VAL A 68 17.56 -18.11 18.85
CA VAL A 68 16.21 -17.75 19.25
C VAL A 68 15.49 -17.16 18.04
N THR A 69 14.36 -17.72 17.71
CA THR A 69 13.50 -17.23 16.63
C THR A 69 12.41 -16.34 17.20
N ILE A 70 12.41 -15.08 16.76
CA ILE A 70 11.44 -14.08 17.20
C ILE A 70 10.49 -13.74 16.05
N LEU A 71 9.20 -13.94 16.27
CA LEU A 71 8.16 -13.42 15.37
C LEU A 71 7.83 -11.99 15.76
N GLN A 72 8.15 -11.05 14.88
CA GLN A 72 7.74 -9.66 15.07
C GLN A 72 6.51 -9.34 14.23
N ILE A 73 5.48 -8.85 14.90
CA ILE A 73 4.24 -8.34 14.29
C ILE A 73 4.23 -6.83 14.53
N ALA A 74 4.28 -6.05 13.43
CA ALA A 74 4.39 -4.60 13.53
C ALA A 74 3.32 -3.90 12.71
N ASP A 75 2.75 -2.82 13.26
CA ASP A 75 1.93 -1.83 12.55
C ASP A 75 0.77 -2.44 11.75
N LEU A 76 -0.01 -3.33 12.33
CA LEU A 76 -1.12 -4.02 11.66
C LEU A 76 -2.20 -3.07 11.13
N HIS A 77 -2.44 -1.95 11.82
CA HIS A 77 -3.47 -0.96 11.45
C HIS A 77 -4.82 -1.61 11.09
N LEU A 78 -5.32 -2.49 11.92
CA LEU A 78 -6.51 -3.28 11.62
C LEU A 78 -7.78 -2.41 11.54
N PHE A 79 -8.51 -2.62 10.45
CA PHE A 79 -9.84 -2.06 10.18
C PHE A 79 -10.81 -3.19 9.85
N ALA A 80 -12.10 -2.93 9.98
CA ALA A 80 -13.13 -3.85 9.51
C ALA A 80 -12.94 -4.17 8.01
N GLY A 81 -13.13 -5.43 7.64
CA GLY A 81 -12.95 -5.90 6.25
C GLY A 81 -11.53 -6.40 5.92
N GLN A 82 -10.64 -6.49 6.91
CA GLN A 82 -9.28 -7.00 6.72
C GLN A 82 -9.10 -8.44 7.26
N GLU A 83 -10.12 -9.27 7.15
CA GLU A 83 -10.09 -10.67 7.59
C GLU A 83 -8.98 -11.49 6.91
N PHE A 84 -8.46 -11.03 5.77
CA PHE A 84 -7.31 -11.63 5.13
C PHE A 84 -6.03 -11.57 5.99
N LEU A 85 -5.87 -10.49 6.80
CA LEU A 85 -4.74 -10.38 7.74
C LEU A 85 -4.88 -11.39 8.87
N LEU A 86 -6.09 -11.61 9.39
CA LEU A 86 -6.33 -12.61 10.43
C LEU A 86 -5.99 -14.01 9.92
N ARG A 87 -6.43 -14.34 8.70
CA ARG A 87 -6.09 -15.62 8.06
C ARG A 87 -4.59 -15.78 7.90
N PHE A 88 -3.92 -14.76 7.35
CA PHE A 88 -2.47 -14.78 7.20
C PHE A 88 -1.74 -14.99 8.53
N LEU A 89 -2.12 -14.29 9.60
CA LEU A 89 -1.54 -14.46 10.92
C LEU A 89 -1.80 -15.85 11.50
N SER A 90 -3.00 -16.40 11.29
CA SER A 90 -3.33 -17.77 11.68
C SER A 90 -2.48 -18.80 10.94
N ASP A 91 -2.28 -18.60 9.63
CA ASP A 91 -1.42 -19.46 8.80
C ASP A 91 0.04 -19.39 9.27
N VAL A 92 0.56 -18.20 9.57
CA VAL A 92 1.90 -18.03 10.15
C VAL A 92 2.01 -18.75 11.49
N ALA A 93 1.03 -18.60 12.37
CA ALA A 93 1.04 -19.24 13.68
C ALA A 93 1.05 -20.77 13.58
N SER A 94 0.43 -21.34 12.55
CA SER A 94 0.33 -22.79 12.36
C SER A 94 1.49 -23.40 11.55
N SER A 95 2.12 -22.62 10.68
CA SER A 95 3.15 -23.11 9.75
C SER A 95 4.58 -22.78 10.18
N GLU A 96 4.77 -21.71 10.99
CA GLU A 96 6.09 -21.26 11.40
C GLU A 96 6.42 -21.69 12.83
N ARG A 97 7.73 -21.81 13.11
CA ARG A 97 8.24 -22.06 14.47
C ARG A 97 8.94 -20.81 14.98
N PHE A 98 8.58 -20.40 16.17
CA PHE A 98 9.18 -19.26 16.85
C PHE A 98 9.13 -19.49 18.37
N ASP A 99 10.11 -18.93 19.06
CA ASP A 99 10.26 -19.06 20.51
C ASP A 99 9.56 -17.92 21.26
N MET A 100 9.42 -16.77 20.61
CA MET A 100 8.87 -15.55 21.21
C MET A 100 8.11 -14.74 20.16
N VAL A 101 7.07 -14.02 20.61
CA VAL A 101 6.30 -13.08 19.78
C VAL A 101 6.48 -11.66 20.31
N VAL A 102 6.81 -10.72 19.44
CA VAL A 102 6.94 -9.30 19.80
C VAL A 102 5.98 -8.48 18.93
N ALA A 103 5.01 -7.86 19.57
CA ALA A 103 4.06 -6.96 18.91
C ALA A 103 4.51 -5.51 19.10
N THR A 104 4.79 -4.82 18.00
CA THR A 104 5.26 -3.44 18.02
C THR A 104 4.38 -2.55 17.14
N GLY A 105 4.39 -1.26 17.44
CA GLY A 105 3.75 -0.26 16.60
C GLY A 105 2.25 -0.14 16.77
N ASP A 106 1.60 0.38 15.73
CA ASP A 106 0.20 0.74 15.73
C ASP A 106 -0.67 -0.40 15.18
N ASN A 107 -1.31 -1.14 16.07
CA ASN A 107 -2.13 -2.30 15.72
C ASN A 107 -3.60 -1.94 15.48
N PHE A 108 -4.02 -0.74 15.90
CA PHE A 108 -5.40 -0.29 15.80
C PHE A 108 -5.57 0.75 14.69
N GLY A 109 -6.31 0.44 13.66
CA GLY A 109 -6.74 1.40 12.67
C GLY A 109 -7.99 2.16 13.08
N SER A 110 -8.81 1.59 13.99
CA SER A 110 -9.99 2.23 14.57
C SER A 110 -10.31 1.64 15.94
N THR A 111 -11.09 2.36 16.75
CA THR A 111 -11.55 1.87 18.06
C THR A 111 -12.50 0.68 17.96
N GLN A 112 -13.18 0.53 16.81
CA GLN A 112 -14.07 -0.61 16.53
C GLN A 112 -13.31 -1.89 16.15
N ALA A 113 -12.00 -1.80 15.88
CA ALA A 113 -11.18 -2.95 15.52
C ALA A 113 -10.64 -3.74 16.74
N LEU A 114 -11.08 -3.44 17.97
CA LEU A 114 -10.54 -4.08 19.17
C LEU A 114 -10.71 -5.61 19.14
N ASP A 115 -11.92 -6.08 18.82
CA ASP A 115 -12.19 -7.53 18.76
C ASP A 115 -11.34 -8.21 17.67
N MET A 116 -11.19 -7.55 16.51
CA MET A 116 -10.36 -8.04 15.42
C MET A 116 -8.87 -8.10 15.82
N VAL A 117 -8.36 -7.11 16.57
CA VAL A 117 -6.99 -7.14 17.09
C VAL A 117 -6.83 -8.30 18.10
N MET A 118 -7.80 -8.51 18.97
CA MET A 118 -7.77 -9.64 19.91
C MET A 118 -7.77 -10.98 19.17
N ASP A 119 -8.56 -11.12 18.13
CA ASP A 119 -8.59 -12.33 17.31
C ASP A 119 -7.28 -12.52 16.53
N ALA A 120 -6.67 -11.45 16.02
CA ALA A 120 -5.38 -11.49 15.32
C ALA A 120 -4.25 -12.01 16.21
N TYR A 121 -4.25 -11.67 17.51
CA TYR A 121 -3.22 -12.11 18.45
C TYR A 121 -3.55 -13.43 19.16
N ARG A 122 -4.77 -13.90 19.13
CA ARG A 122 -5.22 -15.14 19.80
C ARG A 122 -4.33 -16.35 19.51
N PRO A 123 -3.88 -16.63 18.26
CA PRO A 123 -3.04 -17.78 17.97
C PRO A 123 -1.66 -17.75 18.66
N PHE A 124 -1.21 -16.56 19.08
CA PHE A 124 0.13 -16.34 19.63
C PHE A 124 0.17 -16.30 21.16
N LEU A 125 -0.98 -16.31 21.84
CA LEU A 125 -1.05 -16.16 23.29
C LEU A 125 -0.41 -17.29 24.10
N SER A 126 -0.15 -18.42 23.49
CA SER A 126 0.56 -19.55 24.12
C SER A 126 2.08 -19.36 24.16
N HIS A 127 2.61 -18.38 23.45
CA HIS A 127 4.05 -18.12 23.37
C HIS A 127 4.45 -16.97 24.31
N PRO A 128 5.67 -17.01 24.88
CA PRO A 128 6.20 -15.85 25.56
C PRO A 128 6.30 -14.66 24.59
N GLY A 129 6.10 -13.45 25.08
CA GLY A 129 6.13 -12.30 24.19
C GLY A 129 6.13 -10.96 24.90
N ALA A 130 6.27 -9.92 24.10
CA ALA A 130 6.20 -8.54 24.54
C ALA A 130 5.29 -7.74 23.62
N PHE A 131 4.52 -6.83 24.21
CA PHE A 131 3.65 -5.91 23.50
C PHE A 131 4.06 -4.47 23.80
N VAL A 132 4.39 -3.71 22.76
CA VAL A 132 4.75 -2.30 22.87
C VAL A 132 3.62 -1.45 22.25
N PRO A 133 2.81 -0.77 23.06
CA PRO A 133 1.76 0.10 22.56
C PRO A 133 2.36 1.38 21.99
N ARG A 134 1.90 1.80 20.82
CA ARG A 134 2.27 3.08 20.21
C ARG A 134 1.36 4.22 20.65
N SER A 135 1.81 5.46 20.42
CA SER A 135 1.21 6.72 20.88
C SER A 135 -0.25 6.97 20.49
N ASN A 136 -0.76 6.42 19.40
CA ASN A 136 -2.16 6.61 18.98
C ASN A 136 -3.19 6.14 20.05
N ARG A 137 -2.79 5.24 20.93
CA ARG A 137 -3.63 4.80 22.05
C ARG A 137 -3.87 5.90 23.09
N TYR A 138 -2.96 6.87 23.21
CA TYR A 138 -3.08 7.97 24.17
C TYR A 138 -4.04 9.08 23.70
N TYR A 139 -4.36 9.12 22.41
CA TYR A 139 -5.25 10.12 21.80
C TYR A 139 -6.68 9.60 21.57
N SER A 140 -6.92 8.30 21.71
CA SER A 140 -8.28 7.78 21.69
C SER A 140 -8.97 8.09 23.02
N PRO A 141 -10.10 8.82 23.04
CA PRO A 141 -10.83 9.06 24.27
C PRO A 141 -11.31 7.71 24.82
N ILE A 142 -10.68 7.26 25.90
CA ILE A 142 -11.17 6.12 26.67
C ILE A 142 -12.51 6.58 27.23
N PRO A 143 -13.64 5.89 26.95
CA PRO A 143 -14.89 6.20 27.61
C PRO A 143 -14.66 6.06 29.12
N LYS A 144 -14.78 7.16 29.86
CA LYS A 144 -14.72 7.11 31.32
C LYS A 144 -15.84 6.17 31.74
N ARG A 145 -15.51 4.95 32.15
CA ARG A 145 -16.46 4.07 32.83
C ARG A 145 -17.01 4.85 34.03
N GLY A 146 -18.26 5.24 33.92
CA GLY A 146 -18.95 5.89 35.01
C GLY A 146 -18.83 5.00 36.27
N ARG A 147 -18.22 5.52 37.30
CA ARG A 147 -18.30 4.91 38.64
C ARG A 147 -19.77 4.92 39.02
N ARG A 148 -20.37 3.76 39.11
CA ARG A 148 -21.59 3.54 39.91
C ARG A 148 -21.18 3.16 41.30
#